data_1461d257b35a522615ae2b57e8c4cbb2
#
_entry.id   1461d257b35a522615ae2b57e8c4cbb2
#
_cell.length_a   1.000
_cell.length_b   1.000
_cell.length_c   1.000
_cell.angle_alpha   90.00
_cell.angle_beta   90.00
_cell.angle_gamma   90.00
#
_symmetry.space_group_name_H-M   'P 1'
#
loop_
_entity.id
_entity.type
_entity.pdbx_description
1 polymer ?
#
loop_
_entity_poly.entity_id
_entity_poly.type
_entity_poly.pdbx_seq_one_letter_code
_entity_poly.pdbx_strand_id
1 'polypeptide(L)'
;MEAVSLKALASVSPREFAAILAGPPERAVAWVAAAADHGIVDAQAVYGQYLLDGRGVARDPAAAFGWFRHAAQAGHPMAMNMLGRCYEFGWGTAACAPVAVYWYRLAAQAGLDWGMYNYATALALGNGVDEDRAAALDWFQRAAALGHAKSINLIGGFYEDGWIVAVDTDIAFDHYRRAAEAGDFRGQFNYARLLGERGRIDDALMWLARVPATATPAFVAKMVAYLASSPVDAFRTAAMQLQPHATTMESAT
;
A
#
# COMPACT_ATOMS: atom_id res chain seq x y z
N MET A 1 21.81 11.78 -22.92
CA MET A 1 22.17 12.39 -21.60
C MET A 1 23.60 11.99 -21.27
N GLU A 2 24.45 12.94 -20.83
CA GLU A 2 25.77 12.58 -20.32
C GLU A 2 25.63 11.70 -19.08
N ALA A 3 26.48 10.67 -18.98
CA ALA A 3 26.51 9.78 -17.82
C ALA A 3 26.96 10.56 -16.58
N VAL A 4 26.27 10.42 -15.47
CA VAL A 4 26.63 11.05 -14.20
C VAL A 4 27.90 10.36 -13.68
N SER A 5 28.98 11.11 -13.50
CA SER A 5 30.26 10.57 -13.06
C SER A 5 30.31 10.40 -11.53
N LEU A 6 31.17 9.50 -11.04
CA LEU A 6 31.43 9.34 -9.59
C LEU A 6 31.89 10.67 -8.95
N LYS A 7 32.68 11.47 -9.67
CA LYS A 7 33.12 12.78 -9.20
C LYS A 7 31.93 13.73 -8.98
N ALA A 8 30.95 13.72 -9.89
CA ALA A 8 29.73 14.51 -9.77
C ALA A 8 28.90 14.04 -8.54
N LEU A 9 28.74 12.71 -8.36
CA LEU A 9 28.07 12.15 -7.19
C LEU A 9 28.75 12.54 -5.87
N ALA A 10 30.08 12.51 -5.82
CA ALA A 10 30.85 12.84 -4.63
C ALA A 10 30.85 14.34 -4.29
N SER A 11 30.61 15.21 -5.27
CA SER A 11 30.64 16.67 -5.11
C SER A 11 29.28 17.32 -4.89
N VAL A 12 28.17 16.58 -5.15
CA VAL A 12 26.82 17.11 -4.97
C VAL A 12 26.46 17.19 -3.48
N SER A 13 25.97 18.33 -3.05
CA SER A 13 25.46 18.48 -1.69
C SER A 13 24.10 17.76 -1.49
N PRO A 14 23.72 17.39 -0.26
CA PRO A 14 22.42 16.79 0.02
C PRO A 14 21.25 17.64 -0.48
N ARG A 15 21.35 18.97 -0.39
CA ARG A 15 20.32 19.91 -0.85
C ARG A 15 20.19 19.90 -2.38
N GLU A 16 21.31 19.90 -3.09
CA GLU A 16 21.32 19.82 -4.56
C GLU A 16 20.82 18.46 -5.02
N PHE A 17 21.21 17.37 -4.36
CA PHE A 17 20.71 16.04 -4.68
C PHE A 17 19.19 15.93 -4.48
N ALA A 18 18.67 16.47 -3.38
CA ALA A 18 17.22 16.54 -3.15
C ALA A 18 16.51 17.36 -4.24
N ALA A 19 17.09 18.48 -4.71
CA ALA A 19 16.56 19.28 -5.80
C ALA A 19 16.58 18.51 -7.14
N ILE A 20 17.61 17.70 -7.40
CA ILE A 20 17.67 16.82 -8.56
C ILE A 20 16.55 15.78 -8.53
N LEU A 21 16.32 15.14 -7.39
CA LEU A 21 15.26 14.13 -7.22
C LEU A 21 13.85 14.72 -7.35
N ALA A 22 13.66 15.99 -6.97
CA ALA A 22 12.41 16.73 -7.11
C ALA A 22 12.20 17.33 -8.53
N GLY A 23 13.24 17.27 -9.37
CA GLY A 23 13.22 17.80 -10.72
C GLY A 23 12.65 16.85 -11.77
N PRO A 24 12.97 17.08 -13.07
CA PRO A 24 12.52 16.21 -14.15
C PRO A 24 12.89 14.72 -13.91
N PRO A 25 11.95 13.79 -14.12
CA PRO A 25 12.17 12.37 -13.83
C PRO A 25 13.37 11.76 -14.56
N GLU A 26 13.64 12.18 -15.79
CA GLU A 26 14.77 11.69 -16.62
C GLU A 26 16.12 12.08 -16.02
N ARG A 27 16.18 13.28 -15.39
CA ARG A 27 17.39 13.72 -14.69
C ARG A 27 17.54 12.99 -13.36
N ALA A 28 16.46 12.86 -12.60
CA ALA A 28 16.46 12.16 -11.32
C ALA A 28 16.92 10.71 -11.48
N VAL A 29 16.37 9.98 -12.46
CA VAL A 29 16.73 8.57 -12.69
C VAL A 29 18.19 8.41 -13.10
N ALA A 30 18.77 9.31 -13.89
CA ALA A 30 20.18 9.24 -14.30
C ALA A 30 21.12 9.33 -13.08
N TRP A 31 20.81 10.19 -12.11
CA TRP A 31 21.58 10.33 -10.87
C TRP A 31 21.40 9.13 -9.93
N VAL A 32 20.17 8.63 -9.80
CA VAL A 32 19.89 7.45 -8.98
C VAL A 32 20.53 6.20 -9.58
N ALA A 33 20.48 6.02 -10.91
CA ALA A 33 21.12 4.91 -11.60
C ALA A 33 22.65 4.92 -11.37
N ALA A 34 23.29 6.08 -11.55
CA ALA A 34 24.73 6.20 -11.32
C ALA A 34 25.10 5.87 -9.86
N ALA A 35 24.32 6.33 -8.89
CA ALA A 35 24.52 6.00 -7.48
C ALA A 35 24.33 4.49 -7.20
N ALA A 36 23.33 3.86 -7.83
CA ALA A 36 23.07 2.41 -7.73
C ALA A 36 24.23 1.58 -8.32
N ASP A 37 24.74 1.98 -9.49
CA ASP A 37 25.90 1.35 -10.14
C ASP A 37 27.17 1.42 -9.28
N HIS A 38 27.30 2.47 -8.45
CA HIS A 38 28.39 2.59 -7.48
C HIS A 38 28.12 1.90 -6.13
N GLY A 39 27.08 1.06 -6.05
CA GLY A 39 26.81 0.21 -4.89
C GLY A 39 26.09 0.90 -3.74
N ILE A 40 25.55 2.10 -3.94
CA ILE A 40 24.74 2.77 -2.90
C ILE A 40 23.41 2.03 -2.77
N VAL A 41 23.23 1.31 -1.65
CA VAL A 41 22.13 0.36 -1.44
C VAL A 41 20.76 1.03 -1.52
N ASP A 42 20.61 2.21 -0.91
CA ASP A 42 19.36 2.99 -0.97
C ASP A 42 19.04 3.39 -2.43
N ALA A 43 20.06 3.78 -3.21
CA ALA A 43 19.89 4.11 -4.62
C ALA A 43 19.51 2.89 -5.45
N GLN A 44 20.02 1.70 -5.14
CA GLN A 44 19.63 0.45 -5.81
C GLN A 44 18.13 0.17 -5.60
N ALA A 45 17.63 0.32 -4.37
CA ALA A 45 16.21 0.14 -4.07
C ALA A 45 15.32 1.16 -4.81
N VAL A 46 15.73 2.43 -4.83
CA VAL A 46 15.02 3.52 -5.53
C VAL A 46 15.07 3.34 -7.04
N TYR A 47 16.22 2.93 -7.61
CA TYR A 47 16.34 2.69 -9.05
C TYR A 47 15.48 1.50 -9.50
N GLY A 48 15.45 0.44 -8.69
CA GLY A 48 14.50 -0.66 -8.91
C GLY A 48 13.06 -0.18 -8.99
N GLN A 49 12.65 0.75 -8.12
CA GLN A 49 11.31 1.33 -8.16
C GLN A 49 11.08 2.17 -9.43
N TYR A 50 12.05 2.99 -9.86
CA TYR A 50 11.93 3.79 -11.09
C TYR A 50 11.76 2.91 -12.34
N LEU A 51 12.52 1.81 -12.42
CA LEU A 51 12.39 0.82 -13.48
C LEU A 51 11.05 0.08 -13.45
N LEU A 52 10.54 -0.25 -12.25
CA LEU A 52 9.25 -0.93 -12.12
C LEU A 52 8.08 -0.03 -12.54
N ASP A 53 8.15 1.26 -12.21
CA ASP A 53 7.09 2.25 -12.50
C ASP A 53 7.23 2.87 -13.90
N GLY A 54 8.40 2.78 -14.53
CA GLY A 54 8.71 3.49 -15.77
C GLY A 54 8.88 4.99 -15.56
N ARG A 55 9.35 5.43 -14.38
CA ARG A 55 9.47 6.83 -14.03
C ARG A 55 10.77 7.44 -14.55
N GLY A 56 10.70 8.23 -15.61
CA GLY A 56 11.87 8.85 -16.26
C GLY A 56 12.79 7.87 -16.99
N VAL A 57 12.38 6.61 -17.10
CA VAL A 57 13.06 5.52 -17.79
C VAL A 57 12.02 4.55 -18.34
N ALA A 58 12.35 3.80 -19.38
CA ALA A 58 11.45 2.74 -19.85
C ALA A 58 11.18 1.72 -18.73
N ARG A 59 9.92 1.30 -18.61
CA ARG A 59 9.54 0.30 -17.61
C ARG A 59 10.22 -1.03 -17.91
N ASP A 60 10.96 -1.55 -16.94
CA ASP A 60 11.67 -2.83 -17.02
C ASP A 60 11.57 -3.59 -15.68
N PRO A 61 10.55 -4.45 -15.51
CA PRO A 61 10.39 -5.23 -14.28
C PRO A 61 11.52 -6.25 -14.05
N ALA A 62 12.17 -6.74 -15.11
CA ALA A 62 13.27 -7.71 -14.98
C ALA A 62 14.53 -7.03 -14.41
N ALA A 63 14.89 -5.87 -14.93
CA ALA A 63 15.95 -5.06 -14.36
C ALA A 63 15.61 -4.60 -12.92
N ALA A 64 14.36 -4.17 -12.66
CA ALA A 64 13.89 -3.79 -11.32
C ALA A 64 14.06 -4.92 -10.31
N PHE A 65 13.67 -6.16 -10.67
CA PHE A 65 13.88 -7.34 -9.86
C PHE A 65 15.36 -7.54 -9.51
N GLY A 66 16.27 -7.39 -10.50
CA GLY A 66 17.70 -7.49 -10.29
C GLY A 66 18.22 -6.49 -9.25
N TRP A 67 17.79 -5.23 -9.33
CA TRP A 67 18.18 -4.19 -8.40
C TRP A 67 17.59 -4.40 -6.99
N PHE A 68 16.31 -4.77 -6.86
CA PHE A 68 15.74 -5.13 -5.57
C PHE A 68 16.46 -6.31 -4.93
N ARG A 69 16.86 -7.32 -5.71
CA ARG A 69 17.63 -8.46 -5.22
C ARG A 69 18.98 -8.03 -4.64
N HIS A 70 19.73 -7.17 -5.34
CA HIS A 70 21.02 -6.67 -4.85
C HIS A 70 20.85 -5.89 -3.53
N ALA A 71 19.92 -4.94 -3.48
CA ALA A 71 19.66 -4.17 -2.27
C ALA A 71 19.12 -5.04 -1.12
N ALA A 72 18.24 -6.01 -1.39
CA ALA A 72 17.72 -6.93 -0.37
C ALA A 72 18.81 -7.83 0.21
N GLN A 73 19.74 -8.33 -0.62
CA GLN A 73 20.91 -9.10 -0.17
C GLN A 73 21.86 -8.26 0.71
N ALA A 74 21.91 -6.95 0.47
CA ALA A 74 22.64 -6.00 1.31
C ALA A 74 21.87 -5.59 2.59
N GLY A 75 20.71 -6.19 2.85
CA GLY A 75 19.95 -5.96 4.08
C GLY A 75 18.93 -4.82 4.02
N HIS A 76 18.66 -4.21 2.86
CA HIS A 76 17.75 -3.08 2.76
C HIS A 76 16.27 -3.52 2.93
N PRO A 77 15.54 -3.06 3.99
CA PRO A 77 14.22 -3.60 4.33
C PRO A 77 13.15 -3.37 3.25
N MET A 78 13.13 -2.16 2.65
CA MET A 78 12.19 -1.85 1.58
C MET A 78 12.45 -2.70 0.34
N ALA A 79 13.72 -2.95 -0.01
CA ALA A 79 14.06 -3.81 -1.14
C ALA A 79 13.66 -5.28 -0.89
N MET A 80 13.80 -5.78 0.35
CA MET A 80 13.28 -7.09 0.75
C MET A 80 11.77 -7.17 0.51
N ASN A 81 11.02 -6.16 0.95
CA ASN A 81 9.58 -6.09 0.74
C ASN A 81 9.22 -6.03 -0.75
N MET A 82 9.93 -5.22 -1.55
CA MET A 82 9.70 -5.14 -2.99
C MET A 82 10.07 -6.44 -3.70
N LEU A 83 11.12 -7.13 -3.27
CA LEU A 83 11.48 -8.44 -3.80
C LEU A 83 10.40 -9.49 -3.48
N GLY A 84 9.81 -9.46 -2.28
CA GLY A 84 8.64 -10.25 -1.93
C GLY A 84 7.48 -9.98 -2.90
N ARG A 85 7.18 -8.73 -3.19
CA ARG A 85 6.14 -8.36 -4.17
C ARG A 85 6.46 -8.81 -5.59
N CYS A 86 7.73 -8.77 -6.00
CA CYS A 86 8.13 -9.32 -7.29
C CYS A 86 7.79 -10.81 -7.39
N TYR A 87 8.04 -11.59 -6.35
CA TYR A 87 7.68 -13.00 -6.31
C TYR A 87 6.17 -13.24 -6.15
N GLU A 88 5.42 -12.37 -5.48
CA GLU A 88 3.98 -12.48 -5.35
C GLU A 88 3.26 -12.25 -6.68
N PHE A 89 3.66 -11.21 -7.42
CA PHE A 89 2.97 -10.78 -8.65
C PHE A 89 3.67 -11.20 -9.95
N GLY A 90 4.82 -11.86 -9.88
CA GLY A 90 5.58 -12.25 -11.07
C GLY A 90 6.25 -11.08 -11.78
N TRP A 91 6.66 -10.02 -11.05
CA TRP A 91 7.32 -8.86 -11.65
C TRP A 91 8.81 -9.15 -11.90
N GLY A 92 9.15 -9.37 -13.17
CA GLY A 92 10.52 -9.69 -13.58
C GLY A 92 11.01 -11.07 -13.17
N THR A 93 10.16 -11.92 -12.61
CA THR A 93 10.45 -13.30 -12.22
C THR A 93 9.18 -14.14 -12.27
N ALA A 94 9.29 -15.46 -12.17
CA ALA A 94 8.13 -16.32 -11.98
C ALA A 94 7.52 -16.08 -10.58
N ALA A 95 6.19 -16.05 -10.51
CA ALA A 95 5.50 -15.92 -9.23
C ALA A 95 5.74 -17.15 -8.35
N CYS A 96 6.02 -16.91 -7.06
CA CYS A 96 6.27 -17.97 -6.07
C CYS A 96 5.91 -17.47 -4.67
N ALA A 97 4.70 -17.80 -4.20
CA ALA A 97 4.19 -17.32 -2.91
C ALA A 97 5.10 -17.70 -1.72
N PRO A 98 5.64 -18.93 -1.58
CA PRO A 98 6.55 -19.24 -0.47
C PRO A 98 7.80 -18.36 -0.43
N VAL A 99 8.36 -18.01 -1.61
CA VAL A 99 9.53 -17.12 -1.70
C VAL A 99 9.15 -15.68 -1.37
N ALA A 100 7.95 -15.23 -1.80
CA ALA A 100 7.43 -13.92 -1.42
C ALA A 100 7.32 -13.78 0.10
N VAL A 101 6.74 -14.78 0.77
CA VAL A 101 6.59 -14.83 2.24
C VAL A 101 7.94 -14.81 2.94
N TYR A 102 8.92 -15.54 2.44
CA TYR A 102 10.28 -15.51 2.98
C TYR A 102 10.84 -14.08 3.02
N TRP A 103 10.71 -13.32 1.92
CA TRP A 103 11.21 -11.96 1.83
C TRP A 103 10.39 -10.97 2.65
N TYR A 104 9.06 -11.13 2.73
CA TYR A 104 8.20 -10.34 3.61
C TYR A 104 8.56 -10.53 5.09
N ARG A 105 8.83 -11.78 5.50
CA ARG A 105 9.29 -12.07 6.85
C ARG A 105 10.60 -11.38 7.19
N LEU A 106 11.59 -11.40 6.28
CA LEU A 106 12.85 -10.68 6.48
C LEU A 106 12.65 -9.17 6.59
N ALA A 107 11.81 -8.58 5.74
CA ALA A 107 11.46 -7.17 5.82
C ALA A 107 10.77 -6.82 7.14
N ALA A 108 9.85 -7.68 7.61
CA ALA A 108 9.16 -7.53 8.89
C ALA A 108 10.12 -7.60 10.08
N GLN A 109 11.04 -8.58 10.07
CA GLN A 109 12.09 -8.72 11.10
C GLN A 109 13.07 -7.55 11.12
N ALA A 110 13.30 -6.92 9.95
CA ALA A 110 14.09 -5.70 9.82
C ALA A 110 13.33 -4.43 10.24
N GLY A 111 12.10 -4.56 10.77
CA GLY A 111 11.32 -3.45 11.33
C GLY A 111 10.48 -2.67 10.32
N LEU A 112 10.34 -3.13 9.08
CA LEU A 112 9.53 -2.45 8.08
C LEU A 112 8.04 -2.75 8.28
N ASP A 113 7.22 -1.73 8.47
CA ASP A 113 5.78 -1.81 8.67
C ASP A 113 5.04 -2.47 7.48
N TRP A 114 5.40 -2.13 6.25
CA TRP A 114 4.90 -2.79 5.05
C TRP A 114 5.29 -4.27 4.95
N GLY A 115 6.49 -4.62 5.42
CA GLY A 115 6.93 -6.02 5.52
C GLY A 115 6.09 -6.79 6.53
N MET A 116 5.85 -6.19 7.71
CA MET A 116 4.98 -6.76 8.75
C MET A 116 3.55 -6.98 8.23
N TYR A 117 2.98 -5.97 7.54
CA TYR A 117 1.65 -6.05 6.94
C TYR A 117 1.56 -7.18 5.90
N ASN A 118 2.51 -7.26 4.97
CA ASN A 118 2.47 -8.27 3.91
C ASN A 118 2.68 -9.67 4.47
N TYR A 119 3.61 -9.84 5.44
CA TYR A 119 3.82 -11.12 6.11
C TYR A 119 2.59 -11.56 6.91
N ALA A 120 1.99 -10.65 7.68
CA ALA A 120 0.76 -10.90 8.42
C ALA A 120 -0.41 -11.26 7.49
N THR A 121 -0.52 -10.61 6.34
CA THR A 121 -1.54 -10.93 5.33
C THR A 121 -1.35 -12.35 4.78
N ALA A 122 -0.11 -12.74 4.49
CA ALA A 122 0.20 -14.10 4.04
C ALA A 122 -0.17 -15.15 5.10
N LEU A 123 0.15 -14.91 6.37
CA LEU A 123 -0.22 -15.77 7.50
C LEU A 123 -1.74 -15.87 7.68
N ALA A 124 -2.46 -14.74 7.59
CA ALA A 124 -3.91 -14.71 7.77
C ALA A 124 -4.68 -15.48 6.68
N LEU A 125 -4.09 -15.58 5.48
CA LEU A 125 -4.73 -16.20 4.30
C LEU A 125 -4.16 -17.58 3.96
N GLY A 126 -3.08 -18.01 4.61
CA GLY A 126 -2.40 -19.26 4.25
C GLY A 126 -1.74 -19.21 2.87
N ASN A 127 -1.38 -18.01 2.38
CA ASN A 127 -0.83 -17.84 1.03
C ASN A 127 0.70 -17.98 1.03
N GLY A 128 1.18 -19.14 0.61
CA GLY A 128 2.61 -19.47 0.56
C GLY A 128 3.22 -19.85 1.93
N VAL A 129 2.41 -19.95 2.96
CA VAL A 129 2.71 -20.38 4.32
C VAL A 129 1.44 -20.97 4.92
N ASP A 130 1.55 -21.84 5.92
CA ASP A 130 0.38 -22.32 6.65
C ASP A 130 -0.37 -21.16 7.32
N GLU A 131 -1.71 -21.23 7.31
CA GLU A 131 -2.54 -20.21 7.96
C GLU A 131 -2.27 -20.16 9.46
N ASP A 132 -1.95 -18.97 9.96
CA ASP A 132 -1.78 -18.66 11.37
C ASP A 132 -2.31 -17.26 11.68
N ARG A 133 -3.60 -17.20 12.00
CA ARG A 133 -4.28 -15.92 12.31
C ARG A 133 -3.79 -15.30 13.62
N ALA A 134 -3.29 -16.10 14.55
CA ALA A 134 -2.76 -15.57 15.82
C ALA A 134 -1.44 -14.83 15.57
N ALA A 135 -0.52 -15.45 14.85
CA ALA A 135 0.70 -14.79 14.43
C ALA A 135 0.43 -13.58 13.51
N ALA A 136 -0.57 -13.69 12.62
CA ALA A 136 -0.97 -12.56 11.77
C ALA A 136 -1.41 -11.35 12.59
N LEU A 137 -2.26 -11.55 13.62
CA LEU A 137 -2.70 -10.46 14.49
C LEU A 137 -1.53 -9.80 15.21
N ASP A 138 -0.58 -10.58 15.75
CA ASP A 138 0.62 -10.02 16.39
C ASP A 138 1.44 -9.13 15.42
N TRP A 139 1.65 -9.59 14.19
CA TRP A 139 2.37 -8.78 13.19
C TRP A 139 1.58 -7.55 12.74
N PHE A 140 0.25 -7.64 12.59
CA PHE A 140 -0.58 -6.46 12.35
C PHE A 140 -0.49 -5.45 13.49
N GLN A 141 -0.48 -5.90 14.74
CA GLN A 141 -0.33 -5.03 15.92
C GLN A 141 1.02 -4.32 15.92
N ARG A 142 2.11 -5.01 15.58
CA ARG A 142 3.44 -4.40 15.45
C ARG A 142 3.47 -3.34 14.34
N ALA A 143 2.90 -3.62 13.17
CA ALA A 143 2.78 -2.64 12.10
C ALA A 143 1.91 -1.45 12.50
N ALA A 144 0.80 -1.70 13.20
CA ALA A 144 -0.10 -0.67 13.72
C ALA A 144 0.55 0.25 14.75
N ALA A 145 1.48 -0.28 15.56
CA ALA A 145 2.28 0.51 16.49
C ALA A 145 3.22 1.49 15.77
N LEU A 146 3.60 1.19 14.53
CA LEU A 146 4.36 2.10 13.65
C LEU A 146 3.46 3.04 12.83
N GLY A 147 2.14 3.01 13.05
CA GLY A 147 1.18 3.86 12.36
C GLY A 147 0.67 3.31 11.02
N HIS A 148 0.90 2.02 10.70
CA HIS A 148 0.49 1.44 9.42
C HIS A 148 -1.04 1.31 9.33
N ALA A 149 -1.68 2.24 8.63
CA ALA A 149 -3.14 2.43 8.61
C ALA A 149 -3.92 1.18 8.14
N LYS A 150 -3.41 0.43 7.15
CA LYS A 150 -4.07 -0.80 6.68
C LYS A 150 -4.06 -1.90 7.75
N SER A 151 -2.96 -2.01 8.52
CA SER A 151 -2.89 -2.97 9.64
C SER A 151 -3.87 -2.60 10.74
N ILE A 152 -3.99 -1.30 11.06
CA ILE A 152 -4.97 -0.81 12.02
C ILE A 152 -6.40 -1.19 11.58
N ASN A 153 -6.73 -1.00 10.30
CA ASN A 153 -8.02 -1.42 9.75
C ASN A 153 -8.25 -2.93 9.87
N LEU A 154 -7.25 -3.76 9.54
CA LEU A 154 -7.40 -5.21 9.62
C LEU A 154 -7.60 -5.71 11.05
N ILE A 155 -6.94 -5.11 12.04
CA ILE A 155 -7.19 -5.43 13.45
C ILE A 155 -8.65 -5.16 13.81
N GLY A 156 -9.24 -4.06 13.32
CA GLY A 156 -10.68 -3.80 13.47
C GLY A 156 -11.52 -4.96 12.96
N GLY A 157 -11.18 -5.53 11.79
CA GLY A 157 -11.87 -6.70 11.24
C GLY A 157 -11.75 -7.95 12.13
N PHE A 158 -10.59 -8.19 12.74
CA PHE A 158 -10.43 -9.30 13.69
C PHE A 158 -11.41 -9.23 14.86
N TYR A 159 -11.62 -8.03 15.41
CA TYR A 159 -12.57 -7.83 16.51
C TYR A 159 -14.03 -7.78 16.04
N GLU A 160 -14.31 -7.29 14.85
CA GLU A 160 -15.67 -7.27 14.31
C GLU A 160 -16.18 -8.67 14.00
N ASP A 161 -15.36 -9.49 13.32
CA ASP A 161 -15.71 -10.83 12.87
C ASP A 161 -15.46 -11.90 13.95
N GLY A 162 -14.75 -11.57 15.02
CA GLY A 162 -14.40 -12.53 16.08
C GLY A 162 -13.36 -13.56 15.63
N TRP A 163 -12.40 -13.19 14.77
CA TRP A 163 -11.33 -14.09 14.35
C TRP A 163 -10.30 -14.24 15.44
N ILE A 164 -10.22 -15.40 16.07
CA ILE A 164 -9.29 -15.75 17.17
C ILE A 164 -9.38 -14.85 18.43
N VAL A 165 -10.18 -13.83 18.41
CA VAL A 165 -10.51 -12.94 19.53
C VAL A 165 -12.03 -12.91 19.71
N ALA A 166 -12.51 -12.55 20.90
CA ALA A 166 -13.96 -12.34 21.08
C ALA A 166 -14.43 -11.17 20.22
N VAL A 167 -15.66 -11.28 19.68
CA VAL A 167 -16.30 -10.15 18.97
C VAL A 167 -16.41 -8.96 19.93
N ASP A 168 -15.89 -7.83 19.48
CA ASP A 168 -15.98 -6.55 20.21
C ASP A 168 -16.08 -5.40 19.20
N THR A 169 -17.32 -4.97 18.97
CA THR A 169 -17.63 -3.91 18.00
C THR A 169 -17.15 -2.52 18.44
N ASP A 170 -16.91 -2.29 19.74
CA ASP A 170 -16.38 -1.02 20.22
C ASP A 170 -14.86 -0.95 20.02
N ILE A 171 -14.13 -2.04 20.22
CA ILE A 171 -12.72 -2.15 19.85
C ILE A 171 -12.57 -2.03 18.32
N ALA A 172 -13.42 -2.73 17.54
CA ALA A 172 -13.41 -2.60 16.09
C ALA A 172 -13.64 -1.16 15.63
N PHE A 173 -14.61 -0.47 16.23
CA PHE A 173 -14.92 0.92 15.93
C PHE A 173 -13.74 1.86 16.19
N ASP A 174 -13.03 1.69 17.31
CA ASP A 174 -11.85 2.52 17.61
C ASP A 174 -10.71 2.27 16.60
N HIS A 175 -10.47 1.00 16.23
CA HIS A 175 -9.48 0.68 15.21
C HIS A 175 -9.84 1.25 13.84
N TYR A 176 -11.11 1.15 13.41
CA TYR A 176 -11.55 1.74 12.15
C TYR A 176 -11.46 3.26 12.15
N ARG A 177 -11.79 3.92 13.29
CA ARG A 177 -11.62 5.35 13.46
C ARG A 177 -10.15 5.75 13.26
N ARG A 178 -9.22 5.09 13.95
CA ARG A 178 -7.77 5.35 13.85
C ARG A 178 -7.24 5.12 12.43
N ALA A 179 -7.69 4.06 11.76
CA ALA A 179 -7.33 3.78 10.37
C ALA A 179 -7.87 4.87 9.41
N ALA A 180 -9.10 5.32 9.63
CA ALA A 180 -9.72 6.40 8.86
C ALA A 180 -8.99 7.73 9.03
N GLU A 181 -8.62 8.09 10.26
CA GLU A 181 -7.83 9.28 10.60
C GLU A 181 -6.43 9.23 9.97
N ALA A 182 -5.83 8.03 9.88
CA ALA A 182 -4.57 7.78 9.20
C ALA A 182 -4.68 7.70 7.66
N GLY A 183 -5.87 7.91 7.08
CA GLY A 183 -6.10 8.03 5.65
C GLY A 183 -6.35 6.71 4.90
N ASP A 184 -6.53 5.58 5.60
CA ASP A 184 -6.91 4.34 4.92
C ASP A 184 -8.37 4.38 4.47
N PHE A 185 -8.60 4.26 3.16
CA PHE A 185 -9.96 4.34 2.60
C PHE A 185 -10.88 3.20 3.05
N ARG A 186 -10.35 2.01 3.37
CA ARG A 186 -11.14 0.92 3.94
C ARG A 186 -11.53 1.24 5.38
N GLY A 187 -10.58 1.79 6.14
CA GLY A 187 -10.85 2.32 7.49
C GLY A 187 -11.91 3.41 7.47
N GLN A 188 -11.85 4.35 6.53
CA GLN A 188 -12.85 5.41 6.35
C GLN A 188 -14.24 4.81 6.07
N PHE A 189 -14.33 3.84 5.18
CA PHE A 189 -15.59 3.15 4.88
C PHE A 189 -16.12 2.35 6.07
N ASN A 190 -15.29 1.53 6.73
CA ASN A 190 -15.70 0.71 7.87
C ASN A 190 -16.14 1.58 9.05
N TYR A 191 -15.41 2.66 9.32
CA TYR A 191 -15.79 3.62 10.36
C TYR A 191 -17.11 4.29 10.04
N ALA A 192 -17.31 4.75 8.80
CA ALA A 192 -18.57 5.35 8.35
C ALA A 192 -19.74 4.37 8.46
N ARG A 193 -19.55 3.10 8.11
CA ARG A 193 -20.57 2.05 8.25
C ARG A 193 -21.00 1.91 9.70
N LEU A 194 -20.06 1.75 10.62
CA LEU A 194 -20.37 1.63 12.07
C LEU A 194 -20.95 2.92 12.68
N LEU A 195 -20.58 4.09 12.16
CA LEU A 195 -21.25 5.36 12.52
C LEU A 195 -22.72 5.34 12.11
N GLY A 196 -23.01 4.89 10.89
CA GLY A 196 -24.39 4.74 10.40
C GLY A 196 -25.22 3.78 11.24
N GLU A 197 -24.67 2.62 11.61
CA GLU A 197 -25.31 1.65 12.50
C GLU A 197 -25.62 2.23 13.89
N ARG A 198 -24.79 3.20 14.34
CA ARG A 198 -25.00 3.93 15.60
C ARG A 198 -25.89 5.18 15.45
N GLY A 199 -26.51 5.39 14.29
CA GLY A 199 -27.40 6.52 14.02
C GLY A 199 -26.67 7.85 13.78
N ARG A 200 -25.33 7.87 13.70
CA ARG A 200 -24.51 9.06 13.44
C ARG A 200 -24.37 9.30 11.92
N ILE A 201 -25.50 9.59 11.28
CA ILE A 201 -25.59 9.59 9.81
C ILE A 201 -24.74 10.71 9.19
N ASP A 202 -24.77 11.93 9.75
CA ASP A 202 -24.03 13.06 9.19
C ASP A 202 -22.51 12.81 9.25
N ASP A 203 -22.02 12.27 10.37
CA ASP A 203 -20.62 11.90 10.51
C ASP A 203 -20.23 10.78 9.53
N ALA A 204 -21.10 9.80 9.34
CA ALA A 204 -20.88 8.72 8.37
C ALA A 204 -20.74 9.27 6.93
N LEU A 205 -21.63 10.17 6.53
CA LEU A 205 -21.58 10.81 5.20
C LEU A 205 -20.28 11.62 5.00
N MET A 206 -19.81 12.33 6.01
CA MET A 206 -18.53 13.05 5.94
C MET A 206 -17.36 12.11 5.67
N TRP A 207 -17.33 10.93 6.29
CA TRP A 207 -16.28 9.95 6.06
C TRP A 207 -16.41 9.27 4.71
N LEU A 208 -17.62 8.90 4.29
CA LEU A 208 -17.88 8.31 2.96
C LEU A 208 -17.42 9.22 1.81
N ALA A 209 -17.60 10.53 1.95
CA ALA A 209 -17.17 11.52 0.96
C ALA A 209 -15.64 11.56 0.75
N ARG A 210 -14.84 11.10 1.73
CA ARG A 210 -13.37 11.06 1.65
C ARG A 210 -12.84 9.83 0.90
N VAL A 211 -13.59 8.72 0.93
CA VAL A 211 -13.16 7.42 0.38
C VAL A 211 -12.69 7.50 -1.08
N PRO A 212 -13.41 8.17 -2.01
CA PRO A 212 -13.01 8.18 -3.43
C PRO A 212 -11.67 8.83 -3.72
N ALA A 213 -11.18 9.70 -2.82
CA ALA A 213 -9.91 10.41 -3.02
C ALA A 213 -8.68 9.48 -3.07
N THR A 214 -8.74 8.33 -2.38
CA THR A 214 -7.61 7.41 -2.25
C THR A 214 -7.97 5.95 -2.58
N ALA A 215 -9.26 5.65 -2.74
CA ALA A 215 -9.75 4.31 -3.05
C ALA A 215 -9.56 3.96 -4.52
N THR A 216 -9.44 2.65 -4.80
CA THR A 216 -9.49 2.16 -6.19
C THR A 216 -10.91 2.27 -6.76
N PRO A 217 -11.07 2.46 -8.09
CA PRO A 217 -12.40 2.47 -8.72
C PRO A 217 -13.25 1.23 -8.39
N ALA A 218 -12.62 0.06 -8.33
CA ALA A 218 -13.30 -1.18 -7.96
C ALA A 218 -13.83 -1.17 -6.52
N PHE A 219 -13.11 -0.54 -5.58
CA PHE A 219 -13.60 -0.39 -4.21
C PHE A 219 -14.74 0.61 -4.13
N VAL A 220 -14.63 1.75 -4.82
CA VAL A 220 -15.71 2.75 -4.90
C VAL A 220 -16.99 2.12 -5.44
N ALA A 221 -16.90 1.31 -6.49
CA ALA A 221 -18.06 0.58 -7.03
C ALA A 221 -18.70 -0.35 -5.99
N LYS A 222 -17.90 -1.09 -5.21
CA LYS A 222 -18.41 -1.94 -4.11
C LYS A 222 -19.06 -1.10 -3.00
N MET A 223 -18.47 0.00 -2.63
CA MET A 223 -19.01 0.94 -1.65
C MET A 223 -20.38 1.48 -2.12
N VAL A 224 -20.45 1.95 -3.36
CA VAL A 224 -21.71 2.47 -3.96
C VAL A 224 -22.79 1.39 -3.94
N ALA A 225 -22.47 0.15 -4.32
CA ALA A 225 -23.42 -0.97 -4.28
C ALA A 225 -23.93 -1.23 -2.84
N TYR A 226 -23.05 -1.21 -1.86
CA TYR A 226 -23.41 -1.34 -0.45
C TYR A 226 -24.36 -0.22 0.01
N LEU A 227 -24.02 1.04 -0.30
CA LEU A 227 -24.82 2.21 0.08
C LEU A 227 -26.21 2.20 -0.60
N ALA A 228 -26.28 1.78 -1.86
CA ALA A 228 -27.53 1.69 -2.62
C ALA A 228 -28.50 0.67 -2.02
N SER A 229 -28.01 -0.39 -1.38
CA SER A 229 -28.83 -1.40 -0.69
C SER A 229 -29.13 -1.06 0.78
N SER A 230 -28.64 0.07 1.28
CA SER A 230 -28.81 0.47 2.69
C SER A 230 -30.27 0.78 3.01
N PRO A 231 -30.77 0.42 4.22
CA PRO A 231 -32.06 0.87 4.72
C PRO A 231 -32.10 2.39 5.01
N VAL A 232 -30.95 3.03 5.11
CA VAL A 232 -30.79 4.46 5.42
C VAL A 232 -30.93 5.29 4.14
N ASP A 233 -31.95 6.15 4.05
CA ASP A 233 -32.22 7.00 2.88
C ASP A 233 -31.02 7.87 2.49
N ALA A 234 -30.35 8.46 3.47
CA ALA A 234 -29.18 9.30 3.24
C ALA A 234 -28.02 8.55 2.59
N PHE A 235 -27.84 7.26 2.89
CA PHE A 235 -26.82 6.41 2.26
C PHE A 235 -27.20 6.08 0.81
N ARG A 236 -28.49 5.81 0.51
CA ARG A 236 -28.94 5.61 -0.87
C ARG A 236 -28.76 6.89 -1.70
N THR A 237 -29.05 8.05 -1.11
CA THR A 237 -28.81 9.35 -1.76
C THR A 237 -27.31 9.58 -2.03
N ALA A 238 -26.42 9.27 -1.06
CA ALA A 238 -24.98 9.34 -1.23
C ALA A 238 -24.48 8.40 -2.34
N ALA A 239 -25.07 7.19 -2.45
CA ALA A 239 -24.74 6.27 -3.52
C ALA A 239 -25.00 6.86 -4.91
N MET A 240 -26.13 7.55 -5.09
CA MET A 240 -26.47 8.23 -6.35
C MET A 240 -25.48 9.35 -6.71
N GLN A 241 -25.02 10.09 -5.72
CA GLN A 241 -24.06 11.19 -5.90
C GLN A 241 -22.63 10.69 -6.22
N LEU A 242 -22.27 9.53 -5.70
CA LEU A 242 -20.95 8.91 -5.88
C LEU A 242 -20.85 8.05 -7.16
N GLN A 243 -21.98 7.75 -7.84
CA GLN A 243 -21.94 7.13 -9.15
C GLN A 243 -21.25 8.07 -10.12
N PRO A 244 -20.22 7.62 -10.87
CA PRO A 244 -19.68 8.43 -11.95
C PRO A 244 -20.85 8.73 -12.88
N HIS A 245 -21.11 10.02 -13.16
CA HIS A 245 -22.05 10.41 -14.18
C HIS A 245 -21.61 9.69 -15.46
N ALA A 246 -22.43 8.77 -15.94
CA ALA A 246 -22.28 8.19 -17.24
C ALA A 246 -22.35 9.40 -18.20
N THR A 247 -21.19 9.90 -18.60
CA THR A 247 -21.08 10.94 -19.62
C THR A 247 -21.69 10.30 -20.84
N THR A 248 -22.88 10.73 -21.21
CA THR A 248 -23.55 10.52 -22.46
C THR A 248 -22.56 10.82 -23.58
N MET A 249 -21.85 9.80 -24.03
CA MET A 249 -21.27 9.77 -25.36
C MET A 249 -22.30 9.10 -26.27
N GLU A 250 -23.44 9.75 -26.44
CA GLU A 250 -24.31 9.52 -27.59
C GLU A 250 -24.19 10.71 -28.52
N SER A 251 -23.91 10.37 -29.78
CA SER A 251 -24.09 11.16 -30.98
C SER A 251 -23.11 12.29 -31.28
N ALA A 252 -22.09 11.94 -32.08
CA ALA A 252 -21.81 12.69 -33.30
C ALA A 252 -21.57 11.67 -34.41
N THR A 253 -22.63 11.41 -35.16
CA THR A 253 -22.59 10.86 -36.53
C THR A 253 -21.72 11.66 -37.44
#